data_6381d6f4a0b43201228a715e8c8360da
#
_entry.id   6381d6f4a0b43201228a715e8c8360da
#
_cell.length_a   1.000
_cell.length_b   1.000
_cell.length_c   1.000
_cell.angle_alpha   90.00
_cell.angle_beta   90.00
_cell.angle_gamma   90.00
#
_symmetry.space_group_name_H-M   'P 1'
#
loop_
_entity.id
_entity.type
_entity.pdbx_description
1 polymer ?
#
loop_
_entity_poly.entity_id
_entity_poly.type
_entity_poly.pdbx_seq_one_letter_code
_entity_poly.pdbx_strand_id
1 'polypeptide(L)'
;MVSLADDFLIEDHSTQLVLREMASKYDETKKSQLCTMAVSGSDVSKCGIVGYEDGTTQVTQVVEKPSEDVAPSNNAVIGRYVLDPMIFSHLENLQPGAGGEIQLTDAINCLAQDGCVEALRLLGERYDCGSVRGYTNAIMRISDRRKR
;
A
#
# COMPACT_ATOMS: atom_id res chain seq x y z
N MET A 1 7.00 5.86 -9.52
CA MET A 1 5.83 6.08 -8.65
C MET A 1 4.60 5.49 -9.31
N VAL A 2 3.78 4.76 -8.56
CA VAL A 2 2.52 4.16 -9.02
C VAL A 2 1.38 4.62 -8.11
N SER A 3 0.23 4.92 -8.70
CA SER A 3 -1.01 5.31 -8.00
C SER A 3 -2.17 4.56 -8.64
N LEU A 4 -2.84 3.72 -7.87
CA LEU A 4 -4.04 3.02 -8.33
C LEU A 4 -5.20 4.01 -8.41
N ALA A 5 -5.96 3.95 -9.51
CA ALA A 5 -6.99 4.93 -9.82
C ALA A 5 -8.26 4.81 -8.96
N ASP A 6 -8.49 3.64 -8.40
CA ASP A 6 -9.62 3.31 -7.54
C ASP A 6 -9.40 3.61 -6.06
N ASP A 7 -8.16 3.86 -5.63
CA ASP A 7 -7.84 4.30 -4.28
C ASP A 7 -7.91 5.83 -4.16
N PHE A 8 -8.94 6.32 -3.52
CA PHE A 8 -9.10 7.74 -3.23
C PHE A 8 -8.68 8.06 -1.79
N LEU A 9 -7.74 9.01 -1.65
CA LEU A 9 -7.18 9.41 -0.35
C LEU A 9 -7.62 10.81 0.01
N ILE A 10 -7.99 11.01 1.27
CA ILE A 10 -8.21 12.33 1.87
C ILE A 10 -7.18 12.48 2.99
N GLU A 11 -6.20 13.32 2.76
CA GLU A 11 -5.13 13.61 3.71
C GLU A 11 -5.41 14.88 4.50
N ASP A 12 -4.85 14.98 5.69
CA ASP A 12 -4.88 16.23 6.45
C ASP A 12 -3.81 17.18 5.89
N HIS A 13 -4.25 18.35 5.42
CA HIS A 13 -3.36 19.37 4.85
C HIS A 13 -2.40 20.00 5.86
N SER A 14 -2.52 19.70 7.14
CA SER A 14 -1.57 20.12 8.18
C SER A 14 -0.24 19.36 8.13
N THR A 15 -0.19 18.23 7.41
CA THR A 15 0.98 17.38 7.28
C THR A 15 1.46 17.32 5.82
N GLN A 16 2.67 16.86 5.62
CA GLN A 16 3.20 16.61 4.28
C GLN A 16 2.38 15.49 3.63
N LEU A 17 1.98 15.70 2.35
CA LEU A 17 1.25 14.69 1.59
C LEU A 17 2.07 13.40 1.48
N VAL A 18 1.41 12.26 1.69
CA VAL A 18 2.06 10.95 1.78
C VAL A 18 2.97 10.64 0.59
N LEU A 19 2.54 10.95 -0.63
CA LEU A 19 3.36 10.71 -1.83
C LEU A 19 4.64 11.55 -1.87
N ARG A 20 4.60 12.79 -1.36
CA ARG A 20 5.79 13.64 -1.27
C ARG A 20 6.76 13.09 -0.23
N GLU A 21 6.26 12.65 0.90
CA GLU A 21 7.07 12.04 1.95
C GLU A 21 7.70 10.73 1.47
N MET A 22 6.94 9.86 0.79
CA MET A 22 7.46 8.65 0.16
C MET A 22 8.57 8.93 -0.85
N ALA A 23 8.40 9.96 -1.68
CA ALA A 23 9.42 10.36 -2.65
C ALA A 23 10.70 10.84 -1.96
N SER A 24 10.57 11.69 -0.91
CA SER A 24 11.73 12.15 -0.13
C SER A 24 12.46 10.98 0.54
N LYS A 25 11.72 10.05 1.14
CA LYS A 25 12.32 8.85 1.77
C LYS A 25 13.03 7.97 0.76
N TYR A 26 12.44 7.77 -0.43
CA TYR A 26 13.12 7.05 -1.51
C TYR A 26 14.43 7.74 -1.92
N ASP A 27 14.43 9.06 -2.03
CA ASP A 27 15.65 9.81 -2.38
C ASP A 27 16.75 9.68 -1.32
N GLU A 28 16.37 9.59 -0.05
CA GLU A 28 17.28 9.42 1.09
C GLU A 28 17.80 7.99 1.22
N THR A 29 16.91 7.00 1.17
CA THR A 29 17.22 5.60 1.53
C THR A 29 17.48 4.71 0.32
N LYS A 30 17.02 5.11 -0.86
CA LYS A 30 16.96 4.31 -2.09
C LYS A 30 16.17 3.03 -1.95
N LYS A 31 15.32 2.94 -0.92
CA LYS A 31 14.40 1.84 -0.71
C LYS A 31 13.02 2.16 -1.25
N SER A 32 12.40 1.20 -1.89
CA SER A 32 11.00 1.28 -2.31
C SER A 32 10.10 1.64 -1.12
N GLN A 33 9.12 2.51 -1.35
CA GLN A 33 8.20 2.97 -0.32
C GLN A 33 6.78 2.46 -0.60
N LEU A 34 6.14 1.83 0.36
CA LEU A 34 4.74 1.42 0.33
C LEU A 34 3.92 2.33 1.23
N CYS A 35 2.78 2.81 0.74
CA CYS A 35 1.82 3.45 1.61
C CYS A 35 0.96 2.40 2.30
N THR A 36 0.79 2.50 3.62
CA THR A 36 0.03 1.53 4.41
C THR A 36 -1.02 2.19 5.30
N MET A 37 -2.05 1.43 5.64
CA MET A 37 -3.10 1.82 6.57
C MET A 37 -3.50 0.64 7.44
N ALA A 38 -3.80 0.89 8.71
CA ALA A 38 -4.34 -0.14 9.58
C ALA A 38 -5.76 -0.54 9.14
N VAL A 39 -5.99 -1.83 9.04
CA VAL A 39 -7.30 -2.44 8.72
C VAL A 39 -7.69 -3.41 9.83
N SER A 40 -8.95 -3.85 9.85
CA SER A 40 -9.44 -4.77 10.87
C SER A 40 -10.42 -5.79 10.30
N GLY A 41 -10.51 -6.95 10.96
CA GLY A 41 -11.47 -8.00 10.63
C GLY A 41 -11.38 -8.42 9.16
N SER A 42 -12.53 -8.58 8.52
CA SER A 42 -12.65 -9.07 7.15
C SER A 42 -11.94 -8.22 6.07
N ASP A 43 -11.45 -7.04 6.41
CA ASP A 43 -10.73 -6.20 5.44
C ASP A 43 -9.29 -6.67 5.25
N VAL A 44 -8.72 -7.41 6.22
CA VAL A 44 -7.41 -8.05 6.12
C VAL A 44 -7.36 -8.98 4.90
N SER A 45 -8.37 -9.81 4.70
CA SER A 45 -8.43 -10.77 3.59
C SER A 45 -8.75 -10.16 2.21
N LYS A 46 -8.84 -8.82 2.12
CA LYS A 46 -9.08 -8.12 0.85
C LYS A 46 -7.85 -7.38 0.33
N CYS A 47 -6.80 -7.28 1.13
CA CYS A 47 -5.63 -6.44 0.86
C CYS A 47 -4.33 -7.23 0.94
N GLY A 48 -3.27 -6.71 0.33
CA GLY A 48 -1.91 -7.13 0.64
C GLY A 48 -1.52 -6.64 2.04
N ILE A 49 -1.07 -7.52 2.91
CA ILE A 49 -0.72 -7.21 4.30
C ILE A 49 0.79 -7.24 4.49
N VAL A 50 1.32 -6.21 5.12
CA VAL A 50 2.75 -6.01 5.33
C VAL A 50 3.21 -6.65 6.63
N GLY A 51 4.32 -7.40 6.56
CA GLY A 51 5.11 -7.80 7.73
C GLY A 51 6.32 -6.89 7.89
N TYR A 52 6.69 -6.57 9.11
CA TYR A 52 7.78 -5.65 9.45
C TYR A 52 8.89 -6.34 10.21
N GLU A 53 10.09 -5.76 10.14
CA GLU A 53 11.12 -5.97 11.15
C GLU A 53 10.73 -5.21 12.42
N ASP A 54 10.84 -5.87 13.57
CA ASP A 54 10.38 -5.33 14.85
C ASP A 54 10.93 -3.93 15.15
N GLY A 55 10.04 -3.01 15.47
CA GLY A 55 10.37 -1.63 15.83
C GLY A 55 10.85 -0.74 14.70
N THR A 56 10.76 -1.19 13.46
CA THR A 56 11.21 -0.43 12.28
C THR A 56 10.08 -0.21 11.26
N THR A 57 10.38 0.57 10.20
CA THR A 57 9.53 0.70 9.00
C THR A 57 9.94 -0.26 7.88
N GLN A 58 10.98 -1.06 8.12
CA GLN A 58 11.49 -2.04 7.15
C GLN A 58 10.45 -3.14 6.93
N VAL A 59 10.08 -3.33 5.67
CA VAL A 59 9.18 -4.40 5.25
C VAL A 59 9.99 -5.67 5.04
N THR A 60 9.54 -6.77 5.65
CA THR A 60 10.17 -8.09 5.50
C THR A 60 9.38 -9.00 4.56
N GLN A 61 8.08 -8.78 4.44
CA GLN A 61 7.20 -9.52 3.55
C GLN A 61 5.91 -8.75 3.24
N VAL A 62 5.28 -9.09 2.13
CA VAL A 62 3.90 -8.69 1.81
C VAL A 62 3.14 -9.96 1.43
N VAL A 63 2.00 -10.19 2.07
CA VAL A 63 1.15 -11.37 1.82
C VAL A 63 -0.15 -10.91 1.20
N GLU A 64 -0.45 -11.40 -0.02
CA GLU A 64 -1.67 -11.03 -0.75
C GLU A 64 -2.87 -11.73 -0.15
N LYS A 65 -3.86 -10.96 0.29
CA LYS A 65 -5.17 -11.41 0.79
C LYS A 65 -5.09 -12.59 1.78
N PRO A 66 -4.26 -12.50 2.84
CA PRO A 66 -4.16 -13.59 3.80
C PRO A 66 -5.47 -13.78 4.56
N SER A 67 -5.70 -14.96 5.11
CA SER A 67 -6.70 -15.09 6.16
C SER A 67 -6.23 -14.37 7.43
N GLU A 68 -7.17 -13.94 8.27
CA GLU A 68 -6.87 -13.11 9.44
C GLU A 68 -5.91 -13.77 10.44
N ASP A 69 -5.97 -15.11 10.55
CA ASP A 69 -5.15 -15.93 11.44
C ASP A 69 -3.69 -16.09 10.99
N VAL A 70 -3.37 -15.86 9.69
CA VAL A 70 -2.01 -15.97 9.15
C VAL A 70 -1.44 -14.63 8.69
N ALA A 71 -2.20 -13.55 8.80
CA ALA A 71 -1.76 -12.22 8.42
C ALA A 71 -0.56 -11.78 9.29
N PRO A 72 0.54 -11.29 8.68
CA PRO A 72 1.73 -10.89 9.44
C PRO A 72 1.51 -9.64 10.32
N SER A 73 0.49 -8.86 10.02
CA SER A 73 0.07 -7.67 10.77
C SER A 73 -1.35 -7.28 10.40
N ASN A 74 -1.80 -6.11 10.84
CA ASN A 74 -3.02 -5.46 10.39
C ASN A 74 -2.77 -4.25 9.48
N ASN A 75 -1.58 -4.08 8.94
CA ASN A 75 -1.24 -2.97 8.06
C ASN A 75 -1.37 -3.39 6.59
N ALA A 76 -2.41 -2.88 5.94
CA ALA A 76 -2.67 -3.12 4.52
C ALA A 76 -1.90 -2.15 3.65
N VAL A 77 -1.35 -2.65 2.55
CA VAL A 77 -0.84 -1.82 1.47
C VAL A 77 -2.02 -1.14 0.78
N ILE A 78 -1.89 0.14 0.54
CA ILE A 78 -2.86 0.92 -0.23
C ILE A 78 -2.21 1.42 -1.52
N GLY A 79 -3.00 1.69 -2.54
CA GLY A 79 -2.59 1.89 -3.92
C GLY A 79 -1.67 3.09 -4.19
N ARG A 80 -0.67 3.31 -3.36
CA ARG A 80 0.38 4.32 -3.53
C ARG A 80 1.75 3.70 -3.28
N TYR A 81 2.61 3.79 -4.32
CA TYR A 81 3.93 3.16 -4.32
C TYR A 81 4.97 4.09 -4.91
N VAL A 82 6.15 4.13 -4.30
CA VAL A 82 7.38 4.60 -4.94
C VAL A 82 8.30 3.38 -5.02
N LEU A 83 8.45 2.81 -6.20
CA LEU A 83 9.18 1.56 -6.41
C LEU A 83 10.51 1.84 -7.11
N ASP A 84 11.55 1.16 -6.66
CA ASP A 84 12.83 1.11 -7.33
C ASP A 84 12.68 0.46 -8.71
N PRO A 85 13.39 0.92 -9.75
CA PRO A 85 13.36 0.31 -11.09
C PRO A 85 13.67 -1.19 -11.12
N MET A 86 14.36 -1.75 -10.13
CA MET A 86 14.59 -3.19 -10.02
C MET A 86 13.30 -4.01 -9.97
N ILE A 87 12.16 -3.38 -9.61
CA ILE A 87 10.85 -4.04 -9.64
C ILE A 87 10.54 -4.67 -11.00
N PHE A 88 10.96 -4.05 -12.11
CA PHE A 88 10.74 -4.58 -13.45
C PHE A 88 11.50 -5.88 -13.70
N SER A 89 12.74 -5.99 -13.20
CA SER A 89 13.51 -7.23 -13.30
C SER A 89 12.85 -8.36 -12.49
N HIS A 90 12.28 -8.06 -11.34
CA HIS A 90 11.51 -9.06 -10.58
C HIS A 90 10.25 -9.47 -11.34
N LEU A 91 9.49 -8.51 -11.86
CA LEU A 91 8.25 -8.79 -12.62
C LEU A 91 8.50 -9.67 -13.86
N GLU A 92 9.61 -9.44 -14.58
CA GLU A 92 9.98 -10.24 -15.77
C GLU A 92 10.31 -11.70 -15.43
N ASN A 93 10.78 -11.96 -14.21
CA ASN A 93 11.20 -13.31 -13.77
C ASN A 93 10.11 -14.06 -12.98
N LEU A 94 9.00 -13.41 -12.63
CA LEU A 94 7.90 -14.07 -11.94
C LEU A 94 7.15 -15.03 -12.86
N GLN A 95 6.70 -16.14 -12.26
CA GLN A 95 5.73 -17.02 -12.91
C GLN A 95 4.32 -16.58 -12.53
N PRO A 96 3.34 -16.75 -13.42
CA PRO A 96 1.94 -16.48 -13.10
C PRO A 96 1.50 -17.25 -11.84
N GLY A 97 0.96 -16.52 -10.87
CA GLY A 97 0.45 -17.07 -9.62
C GLY A 97 -1.01 -17.51 -9.69
N ALA A 98 -1.73 -17.42 -8.60
CA ALA A 98 -3.14 -17.75 -8.52
C ALA A 98 -3.96 -16.93 -9.54
N GLY A 99 -4.77 -17.62 -10.36
CA GLY A 99 -5.55 -16.98 -11.42
C GLY A 99 -4.80 -16.76 -12.74
N GLY A 100 -3.53 -17.17 -12.86
CA GLY A 100 -2.72 -17.02 -14.07
C GLY A 100 -2.19 -15.59 -14.28
N GLU A 101 -2.24 -14.74 -13.26
CA GLU A 101 -1.77 -13.36 -13.30
C GLU A 101 -0.43 -13.20 -12.58
N ILE A 102 0.42 -12.28 -13.05
CA ILE A 102 1.62 -11.83 -12.36
C ILE A 102 1.20 -10.76 -11.35
N GLN A 103 1.38 -11.05 -10.07
CA GLN A 103 1.00 -10.15 -8.99
C GLN A 103 2.13 -9.16 -8.67
N LEU A 104 1.80 -7.87 -8.63
CA LEU A 104 2.75 -6.84 -8.18
C LEU A 104 3.25 -7.10 -6.75
N THR A 105 2.39 -7.65 -5.89
CA THR A 105 2.72 -8.03 -4.51
C THR A 105 3.87 -9.02 -4.44
N ASP A 106 3.94 -9.99 -5.36
CA ASP A 106 5.02 -10.97 -5.40
C ASP A 106 6.37 -10.32 -5.77
N ALA A 107 6.36 -9.38 -6.73
CA ALA A 107 7.57 -8.62 -7.09
C ALA A 107 8.03 -7.72 -5.93
N ILE A 108 7.11 -7.06 -5.23
CA ILE A 108 7.41 -6.27 -4.04
C ILE A 108 7.99 -7.16 -2.94
N ASN A 109 7.49 -8.38 -2.80
CA ASN A 109 7.98 -9.33 -1.81
C ASN A 109 9.44 -9.74 -2.08
N CYS A 110 9.84 -9.90 -3.34
CA CYS A 110 11.24 -10.12 -3.68
C CYS A 110 12.12 -8.95 -3.23
N LEU A 111 11.71 -7.70 -3.53
CA LEU A 111 12.44 -6.51 -3.05
C LEU A 111 12.48 -6.41 -1.52
N ALA A 112 11.42 -6.85 -0.83
CA ALA A 112 11.36 -6.84 0.63
C ALA A 112 12.35 -7.84 1.24
N GLN A 113 12.49 -9.02 0.64
CA GLN A 113 13.46 -10.04 1.06
C GLN A 113 14.91 -9.53 0.89
N ASP A 114 15.16 -8.68 -0.09
CA ASP A 114 16.46 -8.02 -0.29
C ASP A 114 16.69 -6.82 0.65
N GLY A 115 15.77 -6.53 1.56
CA GLY A 115 15.84 -5.40 2.49
C GLY A 115 15.62 -4.03 1.83
N CYS A 116 15.04 -3.99 0.63
CA CYS A 116 14.90 -2.80 -0.21
C CYS A 116 13.51 -2.16 -0.17
N VAL A 117 12.69 -2.43 0.86
CA VAL A 117 11.33 -1.90 0.99
C VAL A 117 11.08 -1.35 2.38
N GLU A 118 10.51 -0.16 2.45
CA GLU A 118 9.99 0.46 3.65
C GLU A 118 8.51 0.82 3.50
N ALA A 119 7.81 0.95 4.61
CA ALA A 119 6.42 1.36 4.59
C ALA A 119 6.21 2.68 5.34
N LEU A 120 5.36 3.53 4.77
CA LEU A 120 4.92 4.79 5.34
C LEU A 120 3.42 4.71 5.62
N ARG A 121 3.02 5.06 6.84
CA ARG A 121 1.62 5.05 7.24
C ARG A 121 0.89 6.28 6.69
N LEU A 122 -0.26 6.05 6.06
CA LEU A 122 -1.19 7.12 5.69
C LEU A 122 -1.73 7.82 6.95
N LEU A 123 -1.59 9.13 7.00
CA LEU A 123 -2.27 10.00 7.96
C LEU A 123 -3.49 10.61 7.26
N GLY A 124 -4.61 9.87 7.24
CA GLY A 124 -5.80 10.29 6.51
C GLY A 124 -6.83 9.18 6.38
N GLU A 125 -7.74 9.39 5.45
CA GLU A 125 -8.84 8.47 5.14
C GLU A 125 -8.64 7.89 3.73
N ARG A 126 -8.91 6.59 3.56
CA ARG A 126 -8.92 5.90 2.29
C ARG A 126 -10.34 5.48 1.92
N TYR A 127 -10.67 5.62 0.66
CA TYR A 127 -11.91 5.13 0.05
C TYR A 127 -11.57 4.28 -1.16
N ASP A 128 -12.03 3.02 -1.14
CA ASP A 128 -11.95 2.09 -2.26
C ASP A 128 -13.09 2.42 -3.25
N CYS A 129 -12.77 3.18 -4.28
CA CYS A 129 -13.71 3.61 -5.32
C CYS A 129 -13.92 2.56 -6.42
N GLY A 130 -13.31 1.40 -6.33
CA GLY A 130 -13.60 0.24 -7.19
C GLY A 130 -15.01 -0.34 -6.97
N SER A 131 -15.67 0.03 -5.86
CA SER A 131 -17.05 -0.32 -5.59
C SER A 131 -17.97 0.91 -5.60
N VAL A 132 -19.24 0.73 -6.02
CA VAL A 132 -20.25 1.81 -5.99
C VAL A 132 -20.40 2.39 -4.58
N ARG A 133 -20.39 1.55 -3.55
CA ARG A 133 -20.50 1.97 -2.16
C ARG A 133 -19.30 2.81 -1.73
N GLY A 134 -18.09 2.38 -2.06
CA GLY A 134 -16.87 3.12 -1.72
C GLY A 134 -16.83 4.48 -2.41
N TYR A 135 -17.14 4.51 -3.71
CA TYR A 135 -17.24 5.75 -4.49
C TYR A 135 -18.28 6.73 -3.90
N THR A 136 -19.49 6.25 -3.56
CA THR A 136 -20.53 7.08 -2.95
C THR A 136 -20.08 7.64 -1.61
N ASN A 137 -19.45 6.83 -0.76
CA ASN A 137 -18.92 7.27 0.53
C ASN A 137 -17.85 8.38 0.37
N ALA A 138 -16.94 8.23 -0.61
CA ALA A 138 -15.95 9.25 -0.92
C ALA A 138 -16.59 10.60 -1.31
N ILE A 139 -17.60 10.58 -2.19
CA ILE A 139 -18.34 11.79 -2.60
C ILE A 139 -19.04 12.45 -1.42
N MET A 140 -19.73 11.67 -0.59
CA MET A 140 -20.40 12.21 0.61
C MET A 140 -19.41 12.88 1.55
N ARG A 141 -18.27 12.24 1.80
CA ARG A 141 -17.20 12.79 2.65
C ARG A 141 -16.63 14.11 2.14
N ILE A 142 -16.39 14.21 0.82
CA ILE A 142 -15.93 15.46 0.20
C ILE A 142 -16.97 16.57 0.34
N SER A 143 -18.26 16.24 0.12
CA SER A 143 -19.35 17.20 0.23
C SER A 143 -19.44 17.79 1.65
N ASP A 144 -19.27 16.96 2.68
CA ASP A 144 -19.33 17.40 4.07
C ASP A 144 -18.12 18.29 4.46
N ARG A 145 -16.94 18.04 3.89
CA ARG A 145 -15.76 18.91 4.10
C ARG A 145 -15.93 20.31 3.51
N ARG A 146 -16.64 20.45 2.39
CA ARG A 146 -16.88 21.75 1.75
C ARG A 146 -17.90 22.64 2.49
N LYS A 147 -18.63 22.08 3.45
CA LYS A 147 -19.61 22.82 4.27
C LYS A 147 -19.01 23.42 5.56
N ARG A 148 -17.77 23.10 5.86
CA ARG A 148 -17.00 23.62 7.01
C ARG A 148 -15.97 24.66 6.55
#